data_b530d13ca8b2e2eabbc2fe3ca6318d4b
#
_entry.id   b530d13ca8b2e2eabbc2fe3ca6318d4b
#
_cell.length_a   1.000
_cell.length_b   1.000
_cell.length_c   1.000
_cell.angle_alpha   90.00
_cell.angle_beta   90.00
_cell.angle_gamma   90.00
#
_symmetry.space_group_name_H-M   'P 1'
#
loop_
_entity.id
_entity.type
_entity.pdbx_description
1 polymer ?
#
loop_
_entity_poly.entity_id
_entity_poly.type
_entity_poly.pdbx_seq_one_letter_code
_entity_poly.pdbx_strand_id
1 'polypeptide(L)'
;MRYGIFFNPNAGDGDAEESAKKMREKFEKAGHSADFLTAPDAEKAIKKVKEAIDDYDGLVAIGGDGSLNIVGTAFVQAGKAIPLGIIPGGTINNFAKRWHLPMDEEDAMDVILAGHQRKVGIAACDDRQKAIISSFTFGSFADISNEVRQSEKRKFGLIVYPLKALKQVGKDTSYPVEITADNYHEKLKVWFSLATTTHSIGGRPYVDTDYDELHVSILHNMRLRKLLQLLRFVFTGRLKDSDAMTYLETNKLEITPLTDKKIYSRIDGDKGPALPLTVEFLADFVPLYVPETHE
;
A
#
# COMPACT_ATOMS: atom_id res chain seq x y z
N MET A 1 28.18 -0.44 -11.06
CA MET A 1 26.83 0.15 -10.97
C MET A 1 26.82 1.14 -9.83
N ARG A 2 25.96 2.16 -9.89
CA ARG A 2 25.77 3.16 -8.84
C ARG A 2 24.37 3.03 -8.26
N TYR A 3 24.24 2.93 -6.95
CA TYR A 3 22.97 2.73 -6.26
C TYR A 3 22.62 3.91 -5.35
N GLY A 4 21.32 4.24 -5.29
CA GLY A 4 20.79 5.12 -4.26
C GLY A 4 20.21 4.29 -3.12
N ILE A 5 20.55 4.59 -1.86
CA ILE A 5 19.98 3.92 -0.69
C ILE A 5 19.08 4.92 0.04
N PHE A 6 17.76 4.70 -0.09
CA PHE A 6 16.75 5.51 0.59
C PHE A 6 16.38 4.91 1.94
N PHE A 7 16.43 5.70 2.98
CA PHE A 7 15.90 5.39 4.29
C PHE A 7 15.40 6.65 4.99
N ASN A 8 14.44 6.48 5.89
CA ASN A 8 13.95 7.58 6.73
C ASN A 8 14.64 7.51 8.11
N PRO A 9 15.53 8.45 8.43
CA PRO A 9 16.26 8.42 9.70
C PRO A 9 15.36 8.62 10.93
N ASN A 10 14.13 9.10 10.73
CA ASN A 10 13.17 9.34 11.80
C ASN A 10 12.13 8.19 11.94
N ALA A 11 12.25 7.12 11.16
CA ALA A 11 11.35 5.97 11.22
C ALA A 11 11.99 4.81 12.00
N GLY A 12 11.23 4.21 12.90
CA GLY A 12 11.70 3.09 13.72
C GLY A 12 12.66 3.50 14.83
N ASP A 13 13.45 2.54 15.31
CA ASP A 13 14.34 2.68 16.46
C ASP A 13 15.78 3.13 16.08
N GLY A 14 15.99 3.65 14.85
CA GLY A 14 17.29 4.11 14.35
C GLY A 14 18.08 3.06 13.54
N ASP A 15 17.59 1.85 13.42
CA ASP A 15 18.28 0.73 12.76
C ASP A 15 18.44 0.93 11.24
N ALA A 16 17.58 1.76 10.62
CA ALA A 16 17.58 1.97 9.17
C ALA A 16 18.90 2.59 8.65
N GLU A 17 19.55 3.45 9.43
CA GLU A 17 20.86 4.01 9.06
C GLU A 17 21.97 2.96 9.15
N GLU A 18 21.92 2.07 10.13
CA GLU A 18 22.87 0.97 10.26
C GLU A 18 22.73 0.00 9.10
N SER A 19 21.49 -0.40 8.77
CA SER A 19 21.18 -1.21 7.59
C SER A 19 21.68 -0.57 6.30
N ALA A 20 21.52 0.76 6.16
CA ALA A 20 22.04 1.49 4.99
C ALA A 20 23.58 1.44 4.88
N LYS A 21 24.27 1.56 6.01
CA LYS A 21 25.74 1.44 6.06
C LYS A 21 26.19 0.03 5.67
N LYS A 22 25.56 -1.01 6.21
CA LYS A 22 25.85 -2.41 5.87
C LYS A 22 25.62 -2.67 4.38
N MET A 23 24.47 -2.22 3.83
CA MET A 23 24.19 -2.39 2.41
C MET A 23 25.22 -1.68 1.53
N ARG A 24 25.63 -0.46 1.88
CA ARG A 24 26.69 0.25 1.15
C ARG A 24 28.01 -0.51 1.17
N GLU A 25 28.43 -1.04 2.33
CA GLU A 25 29.65 -1.85 2.43
C GLU A 25 29.59 -3.11 1.56
N LYS A 26 28.43 -3.79 1.52
CA LYS A 26 28.22 -4.96 0.63
C LYS A 26 28.36 -4.55 -0.83
N PHE A 27 27.78 -3.41 -1.28
CA PHE A 27 27.93 -2.88 -2.63
C PHE A 27 29.39 -2.55 -2.96
N GLU A 28 30.11 -1.88 -2.06
CA GLU A 28 31.52 -1.54 -2.25
C GLU A 28 32.39 -2.80 -2.40
N LYS A 29 32.16 -3.84 -1.59
CA LYS A 29 32.84 -5.15 -1.70
C LYS A 29 32.54 -5.85 -3.02
N ALA A 30 31.33 -5.64 -3.59
CA ALA A 30 30.94 -6.15 -4.91
C ALA A 30 31.38 -5.27 -6.08
N GLY A 31 32.15 -4.19 -5.84
CA GLY A 31 32.65 -3.29 -6.87
C GLY A 31 31.63 -2.26 -7.37
N HIS A 32 30.62 -1.96 -6.58
CA HIS A 32 29.59 -0.96 -6.87
C HIS A 32 29.79 0.26 -5.96
N SER A 33 29.17 1.40 -6.31
CA SER A 33 29.09 2.58 -5.47
C SER A 33 27.66 2.80 -4.97
N ALA A 34 27.49 3.39 -3.79
CA ALA A 34 26.18 3.70 -3.25
C ALA A 34 26.18 5.02 -2.46
N ASP A 35 25.12 5.82 -2.66
CA ASP A 35 24.89 7.08 -1.98
C ASP A 35 23.63 7.05 -1.12
N PHE A 36 23.63 7.76 0.01
CA PHE A 36 22.44 7.86 0.85
C PHE A 36 21.48 8.94 0.38
N LEU A 37 20.22 8.55 0.26
CA LEU A 37 19.11 9.42 -0.10
C LEU A 37 18.19 9.61 1.12
N THR A 38 18.46 10.61 1.93
CA THR A 38 17.63 10.95 3.09
C THR A 38 17.06 12.34 2.96
N ALA A 39 15.93 12.59 3.60
CA ALA A 39 15.30 13.90 3.67
C ALA A 39 14.55 14.06 5.01
N PRO A 40 14.32 15.32 5.48
CA PRO A 40 13.71 15.59 6.78
C PRO A 40 12.22 15.25 6.83
N ASP A 41 11.53 15.21 5.69
CA ASP A 41 10.10 14.92 5.56
C ASP A 41 9.81 14.16 4.26
N ALA A 42 8.60 13.60 4.17
CA ALA A 42 8.18 12.77 3.05
C ALA A 42 8.15 13.54 1.71
N GLU A 43 7.71 14.81 1.70
CA GLU A 43 7.61 15.62 0.49
C GLU A 43 9.00 15.87 -0.12
N LYS A 44 9.95 16.27 0.72
CA LYS A 44 11.35 16.46 0.30
C LYS A 44 12.02 15.15 -0.10
N ALA A 45 11.65 14.04 0.55
CA ALA A 45 12.15 12.72 0.19
C ALA A 45 11.64 12.31 -1.21
N ILE A 46 10.35 12.47 -1.50
CA ILE A 46 9.78 12.21 -2.83
C ILE A 46 10.50 13.03 -3.89
N LYS A 47 10.66 14.34 -3.65
CA LYS A 47 11.35 15.23 -4.59
C LYS A 47 12.79 14.77 -4.83
N LYS A 48 13.54 14.50 -3.75
CA LYS A 48 14.95 14.07 -3.85
C LYS A 48 15.11 12.75 -4.61
N VAL A 49 14.26 11.76 -4.31
CA VAL A 49 14.28 10.46 -5.01
C VAL A 49 13.94 10.66 -6.48
N LYS A 50 12.89 11.46 -6.78
CA LYS A 50 12.46 11.76 -8.15
C LYS A 50 13.57 12.43 -8.98
N GLU A 51 14.27 13.42 -8.42
CA GLU A 51 15.37 14.14 -9.09
C GLU A 51 16.58 13.24 -9.31
N ALA A 52 16.78 12.24 -8.45
CA ALA A 52 17.93 11.34 -8.47
C ALA A 52 17.74 10.07 -9.32
N ILE A 53 16.54 9.81 -9.85
CA ILE A 53 16.24 8.55 -10.58
C ILE A 53 17.23 8.32 -11.74
N ASP A 54 17.62 9.37 -12.46
CA ASP A 54 18.52 9.26 -13.62
C ASP A 54 20.00 9.12 -13.25
N ASP A 55 20.36 9.34 -11.98
CA ASP A 55 21.73 9.30 -11.50
C ASP A 55 22.16 7.90 -11.04
N TYR A 56 21.20 6.96 -10.90
CA TYR A 56 21.43 5.63 -10.34
C TYR A 56 20.97 4.50 -11.27
N ASP A 57 21.72 3.41 -11.24
CA ASP A 57 21.37 2.16 -11.93
C ASP A 57 20.28 1.37 -11.15
N GLY A 58 20.08 1.66 -9.86
CA GLY A 58 19.06 1.08 -9.01
C GLY A 58 18.92 1.82 -7.68
N LEU A 59 17.79 1.62 -7.03
CA LEU A 59 17.50 2.13 -5.67
C LEU A 59 17.32 0.99 -4.68
N VAL A 60 17.73 1.21 -3.45
CA VAL A 60 17.38 0.36 -2.30
C VAL A 60 16.54 1.18 -1.33
N ALA A 61 15.35 0.69 -1.01
CA ALA A 61 14.48 1.27 0.01
C ALA A 61 14.56 0.46 1.31
N ILE A 62 14.93 1.10 2.40
CA ILE A 62 15.00 0.50 3.73
C ILE A 62 13.83 1.01 4.56
N GLY A 63 12.97 0.10 5.01
CA GLY A 63 11.82 0.43 5.84
C GLY A 63 10.56 -0.36 5.51
N GLY A 64 9.41 0.11 5.96
CA GLY A 64 8.10 -0.50 5.71
C GLY A 64 7.35 0.09 4.52
N ASP A 65 6.05 -0.26 4.40
CA ASP A 65 5.18 0.19 3.31
C ASP A 65 5.15 1.73 3.16
N GLY A 66 5.31 2.50 4.25
CA GLY A 66 5.41 3.97 4.20
C GLY A 66 6.67 4.49 3.48
N SER A 67 7.83 3.85 3.70
CA SER A 67 9.06 4.18 2.97
C SER A 67 8.95 3.82 1.50
N LEU A 68 8.31 2.68 1.20
CA LEU A 68 8.01 2.26 -0.16
C LEU A 68 7.03 3.20 -0.85
N ASN A 69 6.04 3.74 -0.12
CA ASN A 69 5.12 4.74 -0.67
C ASN A 69 5.84 6.01 -1.12
N ILE A 70 6.87 6.46 -0.40
CA ILE A 70 7.70 7.61 -0.80
C ILE A 70 8.41 7.31 -2.13
N VAL A 71 9.11 6.18 -2.23
CA VAL A 71 9.84 5.79 -3.44
C VAL A 71 8.87 5.55 -4.61
N GLY A 72 7.79 4.80 -4.39
CA GLY A 72 6.76 4.57 -5.39
C GLY A 72 6.11 5.85 -5.89
N THR A 73 5.84 6.81 -5.00
CA THR A 73 5.31 8.13 -5.38
C THR A 73 6.31 8.91 -6.25
N ALA A 74 7.61 8.87 -5.92
CA ALA A 74 8.64 9.48 -6.75
C ALA A 74 8.69 8.86 -8.14
N PHE A 75 8.61 7.53 -8.26
CA PHE A 75 8.58 6.81 -9.54
C PHE A 75 7.34 7.17 -10.36
N VAL A 76 6.17 7.17 -9.74
CA VAL A 76 4.90 7.52 -10.40
C VAL A 76 4.92 8.96 -10.90
N GLN A 77 5.39 9.92 -10.10
CA GLN A 77 5.54 11.32 -10.51
C GLN A 77 6.60 11.54 -11.59
N ALA A 78 7.62 10.68 -11.64
CA ALA A 78 8.64 10.71 -12.71
C ALA A 78 8.14 10.03 -14.00
N GLY A 79 7.06 9.25 -13.93
CA GLY A 79 6.56 8.45 -15.06
C GLY A 79 7.44 7.26 -15.41
N LYS A 80 8.40 6.91 -14.56
CA LYS A 80 9.34 5.78 -14.75
C LYS A 80 9.85 5.25 -13.41
N ALA A 81 10.26 4.00 -13.40
CA ALA A 81 10.93 3.37 -12.28
C ALA A 81 12.28 2.77 -12.71
N ILE A 82 13.22 2.71 -11.79
CA ILE A 82 14.49 1.99 -11.93
C ILE A 82 14.48 0.78 -10.99
N PRO A 83 15.40 -0.20 -11.15
CA PRO A 83 15.46 -1.37 -10.31
C PRO A 83 15.41 -1.05 -8.82
N LEU A 84 14.46 -1.64 -8.11
CA LEU A 84 14.19 -1.37 -6.69
C LEU A 84 14.53 -2.59 -5.84
N GLY A 85 15.45 -2.43 -4.90
CA GLY A 85 15.70 -3.35 -3.81
C GLY A 85 14.93 -2.93 -2.55
N ILE A 86 14.48 -3.90 -1.77
CA ILE A 86 13.76 -3.64 -0.53
C ILE A 86 14.41 -4.38 0.61
N ILE A 87 14.77 -3.65 1.66
CA ILE A 87 15.16 -4.20 2.95
C ILE A 87 14.02 -3.91 3.93
N PRO A 88 13.19 -4.94 4.28
CA PRO A 88 12.01 -4.74 5.08
C PRO A 88 12.32 -4.34 6.52
N GLY A 89 11.95 -3.11 6.93
CA GLY A 89 12.16 -2.58 8.29
C GLY A 89 10.87 -2.11 8.97
N GLY A 90 9.71 -2.45 8.43
CA GLY A 90 8.41 -2.08 9.00
C GLY A 90 7.75 -3.21 9.79
N THR A 91 6.66 -2.89 10.50
CA THR A 91 5.92 -3.88 11.30
C THR A 91 5.15 -4.90 10.46
N ILE A 92 4.63 -4.51 9.29
CA ILE A 92 3.73 -5.35 8.48
C ILE A 92 4.38 -5.78 7.17
N ASN A 93 4.92 -4.85 6.38
CA ASN A 93 5.62 -5.08 5.11
C ASN A 93 4.75 -5.87 4.10
N ASN A 94 3.53 -5.39 3.83
CA ASN A 94 2.59 -6.07 2.95
C ASN A 94 3.16 -6.27 1.54
N PHE A 95 3.82 -5.25 0.99
CA PHE A 95 4.40 -5.32 -0.35
C PHE A 95 5.54 -6.34 -0.44
N ALA A 96 6.46 -6.32 0.52
CA ALA A 96 7.56 -7.28 0.55
C ALA A 96 7.04 -8.73 0.66
N LYS A 97 6.01 -8.96 1.49
CA LYS A 97 5.36 -10.27 1.62
C LYS A 97 4.65 -10.71 0.34
N ARG A 98 4.01 -9.78 -0.39
CA ARG A 98 3.37 -10.08 -1.68
C ARG A 98 4.36 -10.67 -2.68
N TRP A 99 5.56 -10.16 -2.69
CA TRP A 99 6.61 -10.54 -3.64
C TRP A 99 7.61 -11.55 -3.04
N HIS A 100 7.26 -12.18 -1.91
CA HIS A 100 8.07 -13.21 -1.23
C HIS A 100 9.50 -12.76 -0.92
N LEU A 101 9.69 -11.45 -0.66
CA LEU A 101 10.99 -10.94 -0.27
C LEU A 101 11.35 -11.43 1.13
N PRO A 102 12.63 -11.73 1.40
CA PRO A 102 13.08 -12.09 2.74
C PRO A 102 12.76 -10.98 3.75
N MET A 103 12.33 -11.39 4.95
CA MET A 103 12.11 -10.47 6.06
C MET A 103 13.36 -10.29 6.91
N ASP A 104 14.33 -11.18 6.77
CA ASP A 104 15.67 -11.02 7.34
C ASP A 104 16.48 -10.01 6.52
N GLU A 105 17.22 -9.15 7.22
CA GLU A 105 17.98 -8.06 6.62
C GLU A 105 19.09 -8.56 5.71
N GLU A 106 19.87 -9.55 6.16
CA GLU A 106 21.01 -10.09 5.42
C GLU A 106 20.55 -10.83 4.16
N ASP A 107 19.50 -11.63 4.30
CA ASP A 107 18.92 -12.37 3.17
C ASP A 107 18.33 -11.39 2.13
N ALA A 108 17.71 -10.29 2.57
CA ALA A 108 17.19 -9.26 1.67
C ALA A 108 18.32 -8.54 0.92
N MET A 109 19.43 -8.24 1.58
CA MET A 109 20.61 -7.67 0.95
C MET A 109 21.22 -8.61 -0.09
N ASP A 110 21.27 -9.90 0.20
CA ASP A 110 21.82 -10.91 -0.72
C ASP A 110 20.95 -11.06 -1.97
N VAL A 111 19.61 -10.98 -1.83
CA VAL A 111 18.68 -10.93 -2.99
C VAL A 111 18.98 -9.72 -3.89
N ILE A 112 19.24 -8.56 -3.32
CA ILE A 112 19.57 -7.36 -4.09
C ILE A 112 20.89 -7.53 -4.84
N LEU A 113 21.90 -8.09 -4.18
CA LEU A 113 23.22 -8.37 -4.79
C LEU A 113 23.16 -9.44 -5.87
N ALA A 114 22.28 -10.44 -5.74
CA ALA A 114 22.07 -11.47 -6.76
C ALA A 114 21.54 -10.89 -8.08
N GLY A 115 20.82 -9.76 -8.02
CA GLY A 115 20.45 -8.98 -9.19
C GLY A 115 19.27 -9.53 -10.01
N HIS A 116 18.59 -10.60 -9.57
CA HIS A 116 17.40 -11.12 -10.25
C HIS A 116 16.24 -10.13 -10.14
N GLN A 117 15.59 -9.81 -11.25
CA GLN A 117 14.54 -8.82 -11.31
C GLN A 117 13.24 -9.39 -11.87
N ARG A 118 12.13 -8.95 -11.32
CA ARG A 118 10.78 -9.14 -11.85
C ARG A 118 10.10 -7.78 -11.97
N LYS A 119 9.38 -7.54 -13.06
CA LYS A 119 8.50 -6.38 -13.16
C LYS A 119 7.24 -6.64 -12.36
N VAL A 120 6.85 -5.67 -11.54
CA VAL A 120 5.69 -5.76 -10.65
C VAL A 120 4.82 -4.51 -10.78
N GLY A 121 3.52 -4.67 -10.52
CA GLY A 121 2.58 -3.56 -10.53
C GLY A 121 2.50 -2.84 -9.18
N ILE A 122 2.16 -1.55 -9.25
CA ILE A 122 1.70 -0.72 -8.14
C ILE A 122 0.51 0.10 -8.62
N ALA A 123 -0.23 0.73 -7.73
CA ALA A 123 -1.27 1.64 -8.18
C ALA A 123 -0.89 3.11 -7.94
N ALA A 124 -1.59 4.00 -8.63
CA ALA A 124 -1.47 5.45 -8.51
C ALA A 124 -2.84 6.11 -8.43
N CYS A 125 -2.91 7.27 -7.82
CA CYS A 125 -4.09 8.12 -7.82
C CYS A 125 -3.71 9.60 -7.89
N ASP A 126 -4.73 10.48 -7.90
CA ASP A 126 -4.54 11.93 -7.93
C ASP A 126 -3.70 12.36 -9.15
N ASP A 127 -4.12 11.94 -10.35
CA ASP A 127 -3.42 12.15 -11.60
C ASP A 127 -1.93 11.76 -11.54
N ARG A 128 -1.67 10.59 -10.94
CA ARG A 128 -0.33 10.03 -10.70
C ARG A 128 0.55 10.88 -9.77
N GLN A 129 -0.06 11.68 -8.89
CA GLN A 129 0.69 12.41 -7.88
C GLN A 129 1.00 11.57 -6.65
N LYS A 130 0.28 10.45 -6.44
CA LYS A 130 0.46 9.60 -5.26
C LYS A 130 0.43 8.12 -5.65
N ALA A 131 1.44 7.37 -5.21
CA ALA A 131 1.45 5.91 -5.33
C ALA A 131 0.59 5.26 -4.24
N ILE A 132 0.09 4.07 -4.57
CA ILE A 132 -0.58 3.14 -3.65
C ILE A 132 0.22 1.85 -3.71
N ILE A 133 0.87 1.50 -2.61
CA ILE A 133 1.77 0.34 -2.52
C ILE A 133 1.02 -0.91 -2.07
N SER A 134 0.08 -0.75 -1.13
CA SER A 134 -0.67 -1.89 -0.59
C SER A 134 -2.17 -1.69 -0.60
N SER A 135 -2.67 -0.52 -0.22
CA SER A 135 -4.11 -0.33 -0.07
C SER A 135 -4.59 1.11 -0.24
N PHE A 136 -5.76 1.23 -0.83
CA PHE A 136 -6.55 2.46 -0.90
C PHE A 136 -7.90 2.21 -0.25
N THR A 137 -8.33 3.09 0.65
CA THR A 137 -9.63 2.97 1.32
C THR A 137 -10.35 4.30 1.38
N PHE A 138 -11.67 4.24 1.38
CA PHE A 138 -12.54 5.36 1.73
C PHE A 138 -13.85 4.84 2.35
N GLY A 139 -14.62 5.73 2.94
CA GLY A 139 -15.88 5.40 3.56
C GLY A 139 -15.90 5.75 5.05
N SER A 140 -17.09 5.75 5.65
CA SER A 140 -17.28 6.13 7.05
C SER A 140 -16.50 5.25 8.04
N PHE A 141 -16.25 3.98 7.69
CA PHE A 141 -15.42 3.10 8.52
C PHE A 141 -13.93 3.35 8.37
N ALA A 142 -13.47 3.87 7.22
CA ALA A 142 -12.10 4.33 7.08
C ALA A 142 -11.84 5.54 8.01
N ASP A 143 -12.84 6.40 8.23
CA ASP A 143 -12.74 7.55 9.15
C ASP A 143 -12.62 7.10 10.63
N ILE A 144 -13.27 6.00 11.02
CA ILE A 144 -13.17 5.44 12.38
C ILE A 144 -11.73 5.05 12.73
N SER A 145 -10.92 4.70 11.75
CA SER A 145 -9.53 4.35 12.00
C SER A 145 -8.72 5.50 12.59
N ASN A 146 -9.16 6.76 12.40
CA ASN A 146 -8.57 7.95 13.01
C ASN A 146 -8.88 8.06 14.51
N GLU A 147 -10.03 7.52 14.94
CA GLU A 147 -10.48 7.58 16.33
C GLU A 147 -9.89 6.45 17.20
N VAL A 148 -9.24 5.46 16.55
CA VAL A 148 -8.61 4.33 17.26
C VAL A 148 -7.20 4.73 17.68
N ARG A 149 -7.02 5.01 18.98
CA ARG A 149 -5.71 5.31 19.56
C ARG A 149 -4.77 4.09 19.45
N GLN A 150 -3.47 4.34 19.27
CA GLN A 150 -2.47 3.24 19.24
C GLN A 150 -2.54 2.33 20.48
N SER A 151 -2.91 2.89 21.63
CA SER A 151 -3.13 2.14 22.87
C SER A 151 -4.30 1.15 22.78
N GLU A 152 -5.38 1.49 22.05
CA GLU A 152 -6.52 0.61 21.83
C GLU A 152 -6.16 -0.50 20.82
N LYS A 153 -5.39 -0.19 19.78
CA LYS A 153 -4.86 -1.19 18.84
C LYS A 153 -3.99 -2.24 19.56
N ARG A 154 -3.14 -1.81 20.49
CA ARG A 154 -2.30 -2.71 21.31
C ARG A 154 -3.13 -3.61 22.23
N LYS A 155 -4.22 -3.10 22.80
CA LYS A 155 -5.02 -3.79 23.82
C LYS A 155 -6.08 -4.73 23.25
N PHE A 156 -6.71 -4.37 22.14
CA PHE A 156 -7.87 -5.06 21.57
C PHE A 156 -7.65 -5.56 20.15
N GLY A 157 -6.50 -5.28 19.52
CA GLY A 157 -6.18 -5.69 18.16
C GLY A 157 -7.21 -5.21 17.14
N LEU A 158 -7.46 -6.01 16.10
CA LEU A 158 -8.41 -5.69 15.03
C LEU A 158 -9.88 -5.69 15.45
N ILE A 159 -10.22 -6.23 16.62
CA ILE A 159 -11.61 -6.29 17.15
C ILE A 159 -12.15 -4.89 17.48
N VAL A 160 -11.28 -3.90 17.70
CA VAL A 160 -11.68 -2.50 17.93
C VAL A 160 -12.48 -1.94 16.77
N TYR A 161 -12.13 -2.29 15.55
CA TYR A 161 -12.77 -1.74 14.35
C TYR A 161 -14.25 -2.16 14.21
N PRO A 162 -14.62 -3.45 14.27
CA PRO A 162 -16.02 -3.86 14.23
C PRO A 162 -16.81 -3.39 15.46
N LEU A 163 -16.21 -3.26 16.64
CA LEU A 163 -16.90 -2.74 17.82
C LEU A 163 -17.22 -1.23 17.69
N LYS A 164 -16.33 -0.43 17.10
CA LYS A 164 -16.61 0.98 16.80
C LYS A 164 -17.60 1.11 15.64
N ALA A 165 -17.51 0.25 14.63
CA ALA A 165 -18.49 0.16 13.55
C ALA A 165 -19.91 -0.15 14.05
N LEU A 166 -20.06 -1.04 15.03
CA LEU A 166 -21.33 -1.34 15.70
C LEU A 166 -22.01 -0.09 16.30
N LYS A 167 -21.24 0.84 16.84
CA LYS A 167 -21.77 2.10 17.41
C LYS A 167 -22.31 3.07 16.36
N GLN A 168 -21.96 2.86 15.09
CA GLN A 168 -22.45 3.66 13.96
C GLN A 168 -23.63 3.00 13.22
N VAL A 169 -23.95 1.72 13.53
CA VAL A 169 -25.14 1.05 13.00
C VAL A 169 -26.38 1.80 13.46
N GLY A 170 -27.23 2.20 12.53
CA GLY A 170 -28.41 3.03 12.78
C GLY A 170 -28.22 4.56 12.60
N LYS A 171 -26.98 5.00 12.38
CA LYS A 171 -26.73 6.35 11.87
C LYS A 171 -26.52 6.24 10.36
N ASP A 172 -27.16 7.08 9.54
CA ASP A 172 -26.89 7.10 8.08
C ASP A 172 -25.57 7.82 7.84
N THR A 173 -24.46 7.08 8.01
CA THR A 173 -23.09 7.58 7.83
C THR A 173 -22.47 7.10 6.53
N SER A 174 -23.24 6.42 5.66
CA SER A 174 -22.78 6.00 4.34
C SER A 174 -22.56 7.19 3.41
N TYR A 175 -21.64 7.06 2.49
CA TYR A 175 -21.36 8.08 1.49
C TYR A 175 -21.98 7.69 0.14
N PRO A 176 -22.90 8.54 -0.40
CA PRO A 176 -23.41 8.32 -1.75
C PRO A 176 -22.30 8.66 -2.75
N VAL A 177 -21.95 7.69 -3.59
CA VAL A 177 -20.92 7.81 -4.61
C VAL A 177 -21.35 7.12 -5.89
N GLU A 178 -20.78 7.54 -7.00
CA GLU A 178 -20.76 6.84 -8.27
C GLU A 178 -19.40 6.17 -8.42
N ILE A 179 -19.41 4.87 -8.68
CA ILE A 179 -18.20 4.06 -8.88
C ILE A 179 -18.23 3.50 -10.30
N THR A 180 -17.14 3.74 -11.03
CA THR A 180 -16.90 3.19 -12.36
C THR A 180 -15.61 2.39 -12.34
N ALA A 181 -15.65 1.18 -12.87
CA ALA A 181 -14.52 0.30 -13.12
C ALA A 181 -14.72 -0.35 -14.51
N ASP A 182 -13.78 -1.16 -14.99
CA ASP A 182 -13.77 -1.67 -16.37
C ASP A 182 -15.14 -2.21 -16.85
N ASN A 183 -15.80 -3.07 -16.06
CA ASN A 183 -17.10 -3.65 -16.38
C ASN A 183 -18.16 -3.37 -15.30
N TYR A 184 -17.98 -2.31 -14.53
CA TYR A 184 -18.86 -1.96 -13.41
C TYR A 184 -19.15 -0.48 -13.40
N HIS A 185 -20.43 -0.11 -13.28
CA HIS A 185 -20.87 1.27 -13.13
C HIS A 185 -22.13 1.33 -12.27
N GLU A 186 -22.02 1.87 -11.07
CA GLU A 186 -23.12 1.92 -10.12
C GLU A 186 -23.11 3.18 -9.25
N LYS A 187 -24.32 3.67 -8.93
CA LYS A 187 -24.56 4.69 -7.91
C LYS A 187 -25.01 4.02 -6.63
N LEU A 188 -24.24 4.11 -5.57
CA LEU A 188 -24.52 3.38 -4.34
C LEU A 188 -24.08 4.15 -3.08
N LYS A 189 -24.57 3.72 -1.94
CA LYS A 189 -24.18 4.25 -0.64
C LYS A 189 -23.08 3.35 -0.05
N VAL A 190 -21.86 3.88 0.03
CA VAL A 190 -20.69 3.14 0.53
C VAL A 190 -20.44 3.40 2.00
N TRP A 191 -20.35 2.33 2.77
CA TRP A 191 -19.90 2.36 4.15
C TRP A 191 -18.39 2.23 4.25
N PHE A 192 -17.81 1.38 3.41
CA PHE A 192 -16.39 1.13 3.33
C PHE A 192 -16.03 0.59 1.94
N SER A 193 -14.97 1.10 1.38
CA SER A 193 -14.35 0.53 0.19
C SER A 193 -12.87 0.35 0.43
N LEU A 194 -12.35 -0.75 -0.10
CA LEU A 194 -10.97 -1.14 -0.03
C LEU A 194 -10.53 -1.60 -1.41
N ALA A 195 -9.53 -0.95 -1.97
CA ALA A 195 -8.80 -1.43 -3.14
C ALA A 195 -7.39 -1.81 -2.71
N THR A 196 -6.91 -2.98 -3.11
CA THR A 196 -5.55 -3.45 -2.79
C THR A 196 -4.77 -3.84 -4.02
N THR A 197 -3.47 -3.62 -3.95
CA THR A 197 -2.46 -4.12 -4.89
C THR A 197 -1.75 -5.36 -4.36
N THR A 198 -2.09 -5.78 -3.13
CA THR A 198 -1.45 -6.89 -2.41
C THR A 198 -2.48 -7.94 -2.00
N HIS A 199 -2.04 -9.19 -1.89
CA HIS A 199 -2.91 -10.33 -1.52
C HIS A 199 -3.22 -10.38 -0.02
N SER A 200 -2.59 -9.55 0.78
CA SER A 200 -2.79 -9.51 2.22
C SER A 200 -3.02 -8.09 2.72
N ILE A 201 -3.82 -7.95 3.77
CA ILE A 201 -4.06 -6.69 4.47
C ILE A 201 -3.78 -6.91 5.95
N GLY A 202 -2.94 -6.04 6.53
CA GLY A 202 -2.55 -6.16 7.93
C GLY A 202 -1.93 -7.51 8.28
N GLY A 203 -1.24 -8.15 7.31
CA GLY A 203 -0.60 -9.45 7.47
C GLY A 203 -1.53 -10.65 7.35
N ARG A 204 -2.79 -10.47 6.93
CA ARG A 204 -3.76 -11.56 6.72
C ARG A 204 -4.06 -11.73 5.22
N PRO A 205 -4.13 -12.99 4.71
CA PRO A 205 -4.54 -13.24 3.34
C PRO A 205 -5.93 -12.66 3.08
N TYR A 206 -6.07 -11.95 1.97
CA TYR A 206 -7.30 -11.29 1.55
C TYR A 206 -7.80 -11.81 0.20
N VAL A 207 -6.88 -12.04 -0.73
CA VAL A 207 -7.14 -12.48 -2.10
C VAL A 207 -6.40 -13.78 -2.37
N ASP A 208 -7.07 -14.71 -3.04
CA ASP A 208 -6.52 -16.04 -3.40
C ASP A 208 -6.13 -16.12 -4.89
N THR A 209 -6.08 -14.99 -5.61
CA THR A 209 -5.73 -14.95 -7.04
C THR A 209 -4.33 -14.39 -7.26
N ASP A 210 -3.62 -14.89 -8.28
CA ASP A 210 -2.27 -14.42 -8.64
C ASP A 210 -2.27 -13.26 -9.64
N TYR A 211 -3.45 -12.74 -10.01
CA TYR A 211 -3.56 -11.62 -10.93
C TYR A 211 -2.99 -10.34 -10.34
N ASP A 212 -2.20 -9.64 -11.16
CA ASP A 212 -1.55 -8.38 -10.79
C ASP A 212 -2.42 -7.20 -11.25
N GLU A 213 -3.44 -6.87 -10.43
CA GLU A 213 -4.44 -5.82 -10.66
C GLU A 213 -4.99 -5.28 -9.33
N LEU A 214 -5.93 -4.35 -9.38
CA LEU A 214 -6.64 -3.87 -8.20
C LEU A 214 -7.74 -4.86 -7.80
N HIS A 215 -7.69 -5.29 -6.56
CA HIS A 215 -8.74 -6.06 -5.90
C HIS A 215 -9.61 -5.13 -5.06
N VAL A 216 -10.84 -4.87 -5.50
CA VAL A 216 -11.73 -3.88 -4.91
C VAL A 216 -12.89 -4.54 -4.20
N SER A 217 -13.06 -4.24 -2.92
CA SER A 217 -14.23 -4.64 -2.13
C SER A 217 -15.02 -3.42 -1.69
N ILE A 218 -16.32 -3.41 -1.95
CA ILE A 218 -17.22 -2.31 -1.66
C ILE A 218 -18.33 -2.80 -0.74
N LEU A 219 -18.36 -2.29 0.49
CA LEU A 219 -19.44 -2.55 1.45
C LEU A 219 -20.53 -1.49 1.26
N HIS A 220 -21.67 -1.88 0.70
CA HIS A 220 -22.75 -0.97 0.35
C HIS A 220 -24.09 -1.25 1.03
N ASN A 221 -24.24 -2.36 1.74
CA ASN A 221 -25.49 -2.70 2.41
C ASN A 221 -25.26 -3.20 3.85
N MET A 222 -25.48 -2.30 4.81
CA MET A 222 -25.34 -2.57 6.24
C MET A 222 -26.71 -2.83 6.91
N ARG A 223 -27.20 -4.05 6.79
CA ARG A 223 -28.30 -4.53 7.67
C ARG A 223 -27.71 -5.24 8.89
N LEU A 224 -28.35 -5.09 10.05
CA LEU A 224 -27.86 -5.67 11.32
C LEU A 224 -27.52 -7.17 11.23
N ARG A 225 -28.29 -7.94 10.45
CA ARG A 225 -28.03 -9.36 10.19
C ARG A 225 -26.73 -9.62 9.42
N LYS A 226 -26.26 -8.65 8.63
CA LYS A 226 -25.05 -8.76 7.79
C LYS A 226 -23.79 -8.34 8.54
N LEU A 227 -23.94 -7.67 9.69
CA LEU A 227 -22.83 -7.33 10.57
C LEU A 227 -22.10 -8.57 11.10
N LEU A 228 -22.82 -9.69 11.31
CA LEU A 228 -22.21 -10.97 11.68
C LEU A 228 -21.29 -11.53 10.56
N GLN A 229 -21.60 -11.25 9.30
CA GLN A 229 -20.74 -11.64 8.18
C GLN A 229 -19.45 -10.80 8.14
N LEU A 230 -19.52 -9.50 8.49
CA LEU A 230 -18.35 -8.66 8.69
C LEU A 230 -17.46 -9.11 9.84
N LEU A 231 -18.06 -9.56 10.94
CA LEU A 231 -17.30 -10.17 12.04
C LEU A 231 -16.58 -11.43 11.55
N ARG A 232 -17.26 -12.26 10.75
CA ARG A 232 -16.63 -13.45 10.15
C ARG A 232 -15.43 -13.07 9.26
N PHE A 233 -15.55 -11.98 8.48
CA PHE A 233 -14.41 -11.46 7.68
C PHE A 233 -13.20 -11.10 8.54
N VAL A 234 -13.40 -10.39 9.65
CA VAL A 234 -12.31 -10.02 10.57
C VAL A 234 -11.57 -11.25 11.09
N PHE A 235 -12.27 -12.39 11.23
CA PHE A 235 -11.67 -13.65 11.70
C PHE A 235 -11.11 -14.53 10.59
N THR A 236 -11.71 -14.51 9.38
CA THR A 236 -11.36 -15.44 8.29
C THR A 236 -10.59 -14.82 7.14
N GLY A 237 -10.56 -13.48 7.04
CA GLY A 237 -10.00 -12.76 5.90
C GLY A 237 -10.82 -12.88 4.59
N ARG A 238 -11.90 -13.66 4.58
CA ARG A 238 -12.70 -13.95 3.37
C ARG A 238 -13.96 -13.11 3.33
N LEU A 239 -14.00 -12.16 2.39
CA LEU A 239 -15.14 -11.26 2.14
C LEU A 239 -15.94 -11.63 0.89
N LYS A 240 -15.64 -12.76 0.25
CA LYS A 240 -16.30 -13.16 -1.00
C LYS A 240 -17.80 -13.41 -0.77
N ASP A 241 -18.61 -12.84 -1.67
CA ASP A 241 -20.00 -13.17 -1.98
C ASP A 241 -21.02 -12.99 -0.82
N SER A 242 -21.32 -11.74 -0.54
CA SER A 242 -22.55 -11.44 0.21
C SER A 242 -23.30 -10.31 -0.50
N ASP A 243 -24.66 -10.32 -0.47
CA ASP A 243 -25.50 -9.20 -0.97
C ASP A 243 -25.19 -7.85 -0.28
N ALA A 244 -24.21 -7.78 0.63
CA ALA A 244 -23.76 -6.57 1.31
C ALA A 244 -22.50 -5.99 0.66
N MET A 245 -21.80 -6.78 -0.12
CA MET A 245 -20.51 -6.42 -0.69
C MET A 245 -20.45 -6.76 -2.16
N THR A 246 -19.82 -5.86 -2.90
CA THR A 246 -19.38 -6.08 -4.27
C THR A 246 -17.87 -6.28 -4.27
N TYR A 247 -17.40 -7.32 -4.95
CA TYR A 247 -15.99 -7.55 -5.22
C TYR A 247 -15.73 -7.37 -6.72
N LEU A 248 -14.68 -6.64 -7.05
CA LEU A 248 -14.26 -6.34 -8.42
C LEU A 248 -12.76 -6.54 -8.56
N GLU A 249 -12.35 -6.99 -9.72
CA GLU A 249 -10.97 -6.94 -10.22
C GLU A 249 -10.93 -5.95 -11.38
N THR A 250 -9.99 -4.99 -11.36
CA THR A 250 -9.97 -3.90 -12.32
C THR A 250 -8.60 -3.23 -12.38
N ASN A 251 -8.28 -2.66 -13.53
CA ASN A 251 -7.09 -1.82 -13.67
C ASN A 251 -7.39 -0.33 -13.44
N LYS A 252 -8.66 0.06 -13.43
CA LYS A 252 -9.04 1.45 -13.23
C LYS A 252 -10.30 1.56 -12.38
N LEU A 253 -10.25 2.39 -11.35
CA LEU A 253 -11.36 2.66 -10.44
C LEU A 253 -11.58 4.16 -10.35
N GLU A 254 -12.72 4.64 -10.82
CA GLU A 254 -13.15 6.03 -10.70
C GLU A 254 -14.21 6.15 -9.61
N ILE A 255 -14.05 7.12 -8.72
CA ILE A 255 -14.95 7.34 -7.58
C ILE A 255 -15.36 8.80 -7.54
N THR A 256 -16.64 9.07 -7.78
CA THR A 256 -17.21 10.41 -7.76
C THR A 256 -18.23 10.54 -6.63
N PRO A 257 -18.05 11.49 -5.69
CA PRO A 257 -19.02 11.72 -4.63
C PRO A 257 -20.32 12.31 -5.20
N LEU A 258 -21.46 11.83 -4.70
CA LEU A 258 -22.81 12.36 -5.01
C LEU A 258 -23.34 13.22 -3.86
N THR A 259 -22.45 13.96 -3.19
CA THR A 259 -22.71 14.81 -2.04
C THR A 259 -21.70 15.94 -1.99
N ASP A 260 -22.08 17.08 -1.41
CA ASP A 260 -21.18 18.22 -1.18
C ASP A 260 -20.20 17.99 -0.02
N LYS A 261 -20.40 16.92 0.75
CA LYS A 261 -19.50 16.56 1.85
C LYS A 261 -18.16 16.09 1.30
N LYS A 262 -17.06 16.66 1.77
CA LYS A 262 -15.71 16.17 1.46
C LYS A 262 -15.50 14.79 2.06
N ILE A 263 -15.17 13.84 1.20
CA ILE A 263 -14.83 12.46 1.56
C ILE A 263 -13.33 12.28 1.29
N TYR A 264 -12.57 11.96 2.33
CA TYR A 264 -11.13 11.73 2.21
C TYR A 264 -10.83 10.26 2.01
N SER A 265 -9.87 9.98 1.15
CA SER A 265 -9.28 8.65 1.02
C SER A 265 -8.22 8.38 2.09
N ARG A 266 -7.79 7.12 2.15
CA ARG A 266 -6.58 6.70 2.85
C ARG A 266 -5.75 5.84 1.93
N ILE A 267 -4.45 6.07 1.95
CA ILE A 267 -3.47 5.37 1.13
C ILE A 267 -2.45 4.75 2.08
N ASP A 268 -2.29 3.44 2.01
CA ASP A 268 -1.35 2.67 2.85
C ASP A 268 -1.50 2.94 4.37
N GLY A 269 -2.72 3.31 4.78
CA GLY A 269 -3.06 3.66 6.16
C GLY A 269 -3.00 5.15 6.49
N ASP A 270 -2.38 5.98 5.67
CA ASP A 270 -2.27 7.43 5.87
C ASP A 270 -3.42 8.18 5.19
N LYS A 271 -3.63 9.44 5.60
CA LYS A 271 -4.63 10.31 4.99
C LYS A 271 -4.22 10.62 3.54
N GLY A 272 -5.13 10.31 2.60
CA GLY A 272 -4.99 10.61 1.18
C GLY A 272 -5.80 11.82 0.72
N PRO A 273 -5.81 12.09 -0.60
CA PRO A 273 -6.60 13.15 -1.22
C PRO A 273 -8.11 12.94 -1.03
N ALA A 274 -8.87 14.00 -1.24
CA ALA A 274 -10.34 13.93 -1.22
C ALA A 274 -10.87 13.41 -2.56
N LEU A 275 -12.05 12.75 -2.52
CA LEU A 275 -12.81 12.42 -3.72
C LEU A 275 -13.31 13.71 -4.41
N PRO A 276 -13.50 13.75 -5.76
CA PRO A 276 -13.38 12.60 -6.67
C PRO A 276 -11.94 12.18 -6.93
N LEU A 277 -11.72 10.89 -7.19
CA LEU A 277 -10.40 10.32 -7.49
C LEU A 277 -10.51 9.19 -8.52
N THR A 278 -9.47 9.08 -9.34
CA THR A 278 -9.20 7.91 -10.15
C THR A 278 -8.02 7.16 -9.56
N VAL A 279 -8.18 5.87 -9.36
CA VAL A 279 -7.10 4.93 -9.01
C VAL A 279 -6.79 4.10 -10.23
N GLU A 280 -5.54 4.07 -10.66
CA GLU A 280 -5.06 3.35 -11.82
C GLU A 280 -4.01 2.33 -11.38
N PHE A 281 -4.12 1.09 -11.86
CA PHE A 281 -3.09 0.08 -11.68
C PHE A 281 -2.06 0.18 -12.80
N LEU A 282 -0.81 0.26 -12.44
CA LEU A 282 0.34 0.36 -13.32
C LEU A 282 1.03 -1.00 -13.38
N ALA A 283 0.58 -1.86 -14.28
CA ALA A 283 1.16 -3.18 -14.47
C ALA A 283 2.62 -3.08 -14.93
N ASP A 284 3.46 -4.02 -14.51
CA ASP A 284 4.88 -4.12 -14.90
C ASP A 284 5.69 -2.83 -14.73
N PHE A 285 5.30 -1.97 -13.79
CA PHE A 285 5.85 -0.64 -13.67
C PHE A 285 7.20 -0.59 -12.94
N VAL A 286 7.37 -1.38 -11.88
CA VAL A 286 8.58 -1.37 -11.05
C VAL A 286 9.41 -2.63 -11.31
N PRO A 287 10.65 -2.52 -11.83
CA PRO A 287 11.60 -3.62 -11.80
C PRO A 287 12.03 -3.87 -10.34
N LEU A 288 11.62 -4.98 -9.75
CA LEU A 288 11.87 -5.31 -8.34
C LEU A 288 12.92 -6.43 -8.24
N TYR A 289 13.93 -6.25 -7.39
CA TYR A 289 14.84 -7.35 -7.04
C TYR A 289 14.09 -8.39 -6.22
N VAL A 290 14.11 -9.63 -6.68
CA VAL A 290 13.39 -10.76 -6.09
C VAL A 290 14.32 -11.98 -5.93
N PRO A 291 14.02 -12.89 -5.01
CA PRO A 291 14.72 -14.17 -4.94
C PRO A 291 14.63 -14.92 -6.27
N GLU A 292 15.68 -15.66 -6.62
CA GLU A 292 15.61 -16.58 -7.73
C GLU A 292 14.55 -17.66 -7.43
N THR A 293 13.45 -17.64 -8.19
CA THR A 293 12.45 -18.71 -8.07
C THR A 293 13.00 -19.94 -8.75
N HIS A 294 13.33 -20.97 -7.99
CA HIS A 294 13.45 -22.32 -8.54
C HIS A 294 12.04 -22.77 -8.93
N GLU A 295 11.72 -22.72 -10.25
CA GLU A 295 10.54 -23.40 -10.80
C GLU A 295 10.56 -24.90 -10.48
#